data_01a711f5861cd723259c2994981ca3df
#
_entry.id   01a711f5861cd723259c2994981ca3df
#
_cell.length_a   1.000
_cell.length_b   1.000
_cell.length_c   1.000
_cell.angle_alpha   90.00
_cell.angle_beta   90.00
_cell.angle_gamma   90.00
#
_symmetry.space_group_name_H-M   'P 1'
#
loop_
_entity.id
_entity.type
_entity.pdbx_description
1 polymer ?
#
loop_
_entity_poly.entity_id
_entity_poly.type
_entity_poly.pdbx_seq_one_letter_code
_entity_poly.pdbx_strand_id
1 'polypeptide(L)'
;MKTLLRSQLSAMMFLQFFVWGAWYGQMSKYLTNQLHASGDQVGSAYAAFSIAMIAAPFFVGMLADRFFAAQKVLGILNLLGAVILFVLTTVIDPNIFFWVMLVYCFTFTPTIALTNSIAMQQMNNPEKEFPAIRVFGTLAWIVVGNIVGFMQVGDQVAIFQIAMIASAFLGVMAFFLPNTPPTSTGAASFAQIIGKDAFVLFKDRSFSIFFISSILICIPLSFYYTWANPSLTDAYKAAFPSADPNGFNIENKMSLGQASEVIFMLLLPFAFQKFGIKKILIIGLLAWIIRFVFFGYGTADASVWMLYAAILLHGVCFDFFFVTGQIYTDNKAGEKIKSQAQGLISLATYGVGMFIGSIIAGKVKDIYTAGDPSITNWTNVWLVPAGIATLVLLLFILFFKDKKIQPTNS
;
A
#
# COMPACT_ATOMS: atom_id res chain seq x y z
N MET A 1 -25.91 12.58 -3.97
CA MET A 1 -25.31 12.95 -2.66
C MET A 1 -25.30 14.47 -2.48
N LYS A 2 -25.60 15.00 -1.28
CA LYS A 2 -25.54 16.46 -1.00
C LYS A 2 -24.09 16.95 -1.05
N THR A 3 -23.86 18.19 -1.52
CA THR A 3 -22.49 18.73 -1.70
C THR A 3 -21.66 18.70 -0.42
N LEU A 4 -22.24 19.12 0.73
CA LEU A 4 -21.56 19.09 2.02
C LEU A 4 -21.10 17.68 2.41
N LEU A 5 -21.98 16.68 2.27
CA LEU A 5 -21.65 15.28 2.55
C LEU A 5 -20.50 14.79 1.68
N ARG A 6 -20.54 15.11 0.38
CA ARG A 6 -19.47 14.75 -0.56
C ARG A 6 -18.13 15.34 -0.13
N SER A 7 -18.12 16.63 0.26
CA SER A 7 -16.89 17.29 0.73
C SER A 7 -16.36 16.66 2.02
N GLN A 8 -17.23 16.33 2.98
CA GLN A 8 -16.83 15.65 4.22
C GLN A 8 -16.20 14.28 3.96
N LEU A 9 -16.82 13.46 3.12
CA LEU A 9 -16.30 12.13 2.78
C LEU A 9 -15.00 12.21 1.97
N SER A 10 -14.89 13.18 1.05
CA SER A 10 -13.66 13.43 0.29
C SER A 10 -12.52 13.88 1.20
N ALA A 11 -12.78 14.79 2.16
CA ALA A 11 -11.80 15.24 3.13
C ALA A 11 -11.35 14.11 4.07
N MET A 12 -12.28 13.29 4.55
CA MET A 12 -11.99 12.10 5.34
C MET A 12 -11.05 11.14 4.57
N MET A 13 -11.38 10.83 3.31
CA MET A 13 -10.58 9.94 2.47
C MET A 13 -9.20 10.54 2.19
N PHE A 14 -9.14 11.83 1.88
CA PHE A 14 -7.88 12.53 1.68
C PHE A 14 -7.00 12.47 2.93
N LEU A 15 -7.50 12.84 4.09
CA LEU A 15 -6.74 12.86 5.34
C LEU A 15 -6.26 11.47 5.74
N GLN A 16 -7.11 10.43 5.60
CA GLN A 16 -6.74 9.06 5.91
C GLN A 16 -5.50 8.60 5.12
N PHE A 17 -5.47 8.88 3.82
CA PHE A 17 -4.36 8.49 2.96
C PHE A 17 -3.19 9.48 3.02
N PHE A 18 -3.43 10.73 3.40
CA PHE A 18 -2.38 11.70 3.72
C PHE A 18 -1.55 11.26 4.93
N VAL A 19 -2.22 10.83 6.01
CA VAL A 19 -1.54 10.26 7.18
C VAL A 19 -0.65 9.09 6.78
N TRP A 20 -1.14 8.18 5.95
CA TRP A 20 -0.35 7.02 5.50
C TRP A 20 0.84 7.43 4.63
N GLY A 21 0.59 8.26 3.62
CA GLY A 21 1.61 8.70 2.68
C GLY A 21 2.71 9.57 3.30
N ALA A 22 2.42 10.24 4.43
CA ALA A 22 3.40 11.09 5.10
C ALA A 22 4.63 10.32 5.61
N TRP A 23 4.45 9.09 6.08
CA TRP A 23 5.54 8.32 6.70
C TRP A 23 5.93 7.05 5.93
N TYR A 24 4.98 6.37 5.28
CA TYR A 24 5.19 5.00 4.80
C TYR A 24 6.27 4.90 3.72
N GLY A 25 6.29 5.79 2.75
CA GLY A 25 7.28 5.78 1.67
C GLY A 25 8.67 6.30 2.07
N GLN A 26 8.78 7.00 3.19
CA GLN A 26 10.00 7.69 3.65
C GLN A 26 10.60 7.05 4.91
N MET A 27 9.85 6.20 5.60
CA MET A 27 10.26 5.60 6.88
C MET A 27 11.61 4.89 6.80
N SER A 28 11.91 4.19 5.70
CA SER A 28 13.19 3.51 5.52
C SER A 28 14.37 4.49 5.48
N LYS A 29 14.23 5.62 4.78
CA LYS A 29 15.24 6.66 4.71
C LYS A 29 15.50 7.27 6.10
N TYR A 30 14.43 7.55 6.85
CA TYR A 30 14.53 8.01 8.24
C TYR A 30 15.23 6.99 9.12
N LEU A 31 14.82 5.74 9.12
CA LEU A 31 15.40 4.68 9.94
C LEU A 31 16.88 4.47 9.64
N THR A 32 17.26 4.47 8.37
CA THR A 32 18.65 4.27 7.94
C THR A 32 19.53 5.47 8.29
N ASN A 33 19.06 6.70 7.99
CA ASN A 33 19.89 7.90 8.13
C ASN A 33 19.91 8.44 9.56
N GLN A 34 18.79 8.40 10.29
CA GLN A 34 18.70 9.01 11.62
C GLN A 34 18.91 7.99 12.76
N LEU A 35 18.34 6.79 12.61
CA LEU A 35 18.43 5.76 13.64
C LEU A 35 19.53 4.73 13.36
N HIS A 36 20.26 4.84 12.23
CA HIS A 36 21.30 3.91 11.80
C HIS A 36 20.84 2.43 11.82
N ALA A 37 19.56 2.22 11.48
CA ALA A 37 18.92 0.91 11.50
C ALA A 37 19.51 0.00 10.42
N SER A 38 19.74 -1.29 10.77
CA SER A 38 20.05 -2.33 9.80
C SER A 38 18.88 -2.57 8.84
N GLY A 39 19.13 -3.24 7.72
CA GLY A 39 18.06 -3.63 6.80
C GLY A 39 17.04 -4.53 7.47
N ASP A 40 17.45 -5.44 8.34
CA ASP A 40 16.56 -6.32 9.11
C ASP A 40 15.63 -5.53 10.05
N GLN A 41 16.13 -4.50 10.72
CA GLN A 41 15.34 -3.60 11.56
C GLN A 41 14.35 -2.77 10.74
N VAL A 42 14.78 -2.24 9.59
CA VAL A 42 13.90 -1.53 8.66
C VAL A 42 12.81 -2.47 8.14
N GLY A 43 13.16 -3.67 7.69
CA GLY A 43 12.19 -4.68 7.23
C GLY A 43 11.18 -5.04 8.31
N SER A 44 11.62 -5.19 9.55
CA SER A 44 10.74 -5.43 10.71
C SER A 44 9.78 -4.27 10.96
N ALA A 45 10.23 -3.02 10.86
CA ALA A 45 9.36 -1.85 11.01
C ALA A 45 8.24 -1.81 9.95
N TYR A 46 8.52 -2.17 8.70
CA TYR A 46 7.47 -2.34 7.67
C TYR A 46 6.56 -3.54 7.92
N ALA A 47 7.11 -4.64 8.46
CA ALA A 47 6.32 -5.82 8.82
C ALA A 47 5.29 -5.51 9.93
N ALA A 48 5.53 -4.51 10.80
CA ALA A 48 4.58 -4.06 11.81
C ALA A 48 3.22 -3.66 11.20
N PHE A 49 3.23 -2.96 10.05
CA PHE A 49 2.01 -2.63 9.32
C PHE A 49 1.26 -3.89 8.86
N SER A 50 1.97 -4.86 8.32
CA SER A 50 1.38 -6.10 7.82
C SER A 50 0.81 -6.97 8.94
N ILE A 51 1.48 -7.04 10.09
CA ILE A 51 0.96 -7.72 11.29
C ILE A 51 -0.38 -7.09 11.71
N ALA A 52 -0.43 -5.76 11.77
CA ALA A 52 -1.66 -5.06 12.12
C ALA A 52 -2.76 -5.25 11.07
N MET A 53 -2.43 -5.31 9.77
CA MET A 53 -3.38 -5.59 8.68
C MET A 53 -4.00 -7.00 8.78
N ILE A 54 -3.26 -7.98 9.25
CA ILE A 54 -3.80 -9.33 9.53
C ILE A 54 -4.84 -9.26 10.65
N ALA A 55 -4.59 -8.47 11.67
CA ALA A 55 -5.47 -8.36 12.85
C ALA A 55 -6.62 -7.35 12.69
N ALA A 56 -6.49 -6.36 11.78
CA ALA A 56 -7.45 -5.27 11.61
C ALA A 56 -8.92 -5.72 11.42
N PRO A 57 -9.24 -6.76 10.61
CA PRO A 57 -10.62 -7.21 10.44
C PRO A 57 -11.29 -7.65 11.74
N PHE A 58 -10.53 -8.21 12.67
CA PHE A 58 -11.04 -8.63 13.98
C PHE A 58 -11.43 -7.42 14.83
N PHE A 59 -10.61 -6.36 14.82
CA PHE A 59 -10.91 -5.12 15.56
C PHE A 59 -12.11 -4.38 14.98
N VAL A 60 -12.17 -4.23 13.66
CA VAL A 60 -13.29 -3.54 12.99
C VAL A 60 -14.59 -4.30 13.23
N GLY A 61 -14.61 -5.62 13.00
CA GLY A 61 -15.80 -6.44 13.20
C GLY A 61 -16.30 -6.47 14.66
N MET A 62 -15.39 -6.42 15.64
CA MET A 62 -15.78 -6.37 17.05
C MET A 62 -16.27 -4.99 17.49
N LEU A 63 -15.61 -3.90 17.09
CA LEU A 63 -15.86 -2.58 17.67
C LEU A 63 -16.88 -1.76 16.88
N ALA A 64 -16.71 -1.65 15.57
CA ALA A 64 -17.53 -0.77 14.74
C ALA A 64 -18.83 -1.41 14.27
N ASP A 65 -18.82 -2.73 14.02
CA ASP A 65 -20.02 -3.40 13.51
C ASP A 65 -21.05 -3.68 14.62
N ARG A 66 -20.67 -3.55 15.91
CA ARG A 66 -21.51 -3.99 17.02
C ARG A 66 -21.81 -2.93 18.08
N PHE A 67 -20.83 -2.16 18.48
CA PHE A 67 -20.95 -1.40 19.72
C PHE A 67 -20.98 0.10 19.51
N PHE A 68 -20.25 0.60 18.51
CA PHE A 68 -20.06 2.03 18.34
C PHE A 68 -20.28 2.46 16.90
N ALA A 69 -20.79 3.66 16.72
CA ALA A 69 -20.89 4.27 15.39
C ALA A 69 -19.49 4.42 14.76
N ALA A 70 -19.34 3.98 13.49
CA ALA A 70 -18.06 3.83 12.82
C ALA A 70 -17.22 5.12 12.82
N GLN A 71 -17.86 6.29 12.66
CA GLN A 71 -17.18 7.59 12.71
C GLN A 71 -16.59 7.90 14.09
N LYS A 72 -17.22 7.44 15.18
CA LYS A 72 -16.66 7.64 16.54
C LYS A 72 -15.44 6.76 16.77
N VAL A 73 -15.48 5.51 16.30
CA VAL A 73 -14.33 4.60 16.35
C VAL A 73 -13.18 5.17 15.54
N LEU A 74 -13.46 5.66 14.31
CA LEU A 74 -12.48 6.33 13.45
C LEU A 74 -11.82 7.50 14.19
N GLY A 75 -12.63 8.35 14.86
CA GLY A 75 -12.14 9.49 15.63
C GLY A 75 -11.21 9.10 16.76
N ILE A 76 -11.63 8.17 17.60
CA ILE A 76 -10.84 7.68 18.74
C ILE A 76 -9.53 7.06 18.28
N LEU A 77 -9.57 6.17 17.28
CA LEU A 77 -8.37 5.49 16.79
C LEU A 77 -7.35 6.48 16.19
N ASN A 78 -7.81 7.49 15.46
CA ASN A 78 -6.91 8.51 14.92
C ASN A 78 -6.33 9.43 16.02
N LEU A 79 -7.08 9.79 17.05
CA LEU A 79 -6.55 10.56 18.18
C LEU A 79 -5.53 9.75 18.98
N LEU A 80 -5.81 8.47 19.25
CA LEU A 80 -4.83 7.56 19.89
C LEU A 80 -3.60 7.38 18.99
N GLY A 81 -3.80 7.22 17.68
CA GLY A 81 -2.71 7.15 16.70
C GLY A 81 -1.83 8.40 16.72
N ALA A 82 -2.43 9.59 16.82
CA ALA A 82 -1.67 10.84 16.94
C ALA A 82 -0.81 10.87 18.21
N VAL A 83 -1.33 10.41 19.36
CA VAL A 83 -0.55 10.32 20.61
C VAL A 83 0.61 9.32 20.44
N ILE A 84 0.38 8.16 19.82
CA ILE A 84 1.44 7.17 19.62
C ILE A 84 2.48 7.69 18.62
N LEU A 85 2.07 8.39 17.56
CA LEU A 85 3.00 9.06 16.63
C LEU A 85 3.85 10.11 17.37
N PHE A 86 3.28 10.87 18.31
CA PHE A 86 4.07 11.77 19.15
C PHE A 86 5.14 11.00 19.95
N VAL A 87 4.77 9.89 20.60
CA VAL A 87 5.75 9.04 21.30
C VAL A 87 6.82 8.52 20.32
N LEU A 88 6.42 8.10 19.11
CA LEU A 88 7.34 7.61 18.08
C LEU A 88 8.40 8.65 17.70
N THR A 89 8.05 9.94 17.70
CA THR A 89 9.02 11.03 17.41
C THR A 89 10.13 11.17 18.45
N THR A 90 9.99 10.58 19.62
CA THR A 90 11.00 10.60 20.69
C THR A 90 11.88 9.35 20.75
N VAL A 91 11.54 8.35 19.93
CA VAL A 91 12.25 7.06 19.92
C VAL A 91 13.51 7.15 19.07
N ILE A 92 14.66 6.78 19.67
CA ILE A 92 15.98 6.76 19.01
C ILE A 92 16.55 5.35 18.82
N ASP A 93 15.98 4.32 19.46
CA ASP A 93 16.40 2.92 19.32
C ASP A 93 15.52 2.23 18.26
N PRO A 94 16.10 1.65 17.17
CA PRO A 94 15.32 0.99 16.12
C PRO A 94 14.50 -0.22 16.62
N ASN A 95 14.91 -0.90 17.67
CA ASN A 95 14.16 -2.04 18.21
C ASN A 95 12.93 -1.55 18.99
N ILE A 96 13.08 -0.47 19.76
CA ILE A 96 11.94 0.18 20.43
C ILE A 96 11.00 0.78 19.38
N PHE A 97 11.56 1.37 18.31
CA PHE A 97 10.77 1.91 17.20
C PHE A 97 9.82 0.87 16.60
N PHE A 98 10.28 -0.37 16.40
CA PHE A 98 9.40 -1.45 15.91
C PHE A 98 8.17 -1.65 16.81
N TRP A 99 8.34 -1.71 18.12
CA TRP A 99 7.22 -1.96 19.03
C TRP A 99 6.24 -0.78 19.08
N VAL A 100 6.75 0.45 19.11
CA VAL A 100 5.88 1.65 19.09
C VAL A 100 5.16 1.75 17.75
N MET A 101 5.85 1.48 16.64
CA MET A 101 5.25 1.43 15.30
C MET A 101 4.18 0.34 15.20
N LEU A 102 4.40 -0.83 15.78
CA LEU A 102 3.42 -1.91 15.81
C LEU A 102 2.15 -1.49 16.55
N VAL A 103 2.27 -0.86 17.72
CA VAL A 103 1.12 -0.33 18.47
C VAL A 103 0.39 0.77 17.67
N TYR A 104 1.14 1.66 17.00
CA TYR A 104 0.55 2.65 16.09
C TYR A 104 -0.23 1.98 14.96
N CYS A 105 0.35 0.99 14.30
CA CYS A 105 -0.30 0.29 13.19
C CYS A 105 -1.60 -0.41 13.63
N PHE A 106 -1.70 -0.92 14.86
CA PHE A 106 -2.97 -1.47 15.39
C PHE A 106 -4.06 -0.41 15.57
N THR A 107 -3.71 0.86 15.74
CA THR A 107 -4.71 1.94 15.73
C THR A 107 -5.02 2.42 14.32
N PHE A 108 -4.03 2.38 13.41
CA PHE A 108 -4.14 2.95 12.07
C PHE A 108 -4.81 2.02 11.06
N THR A 109 -4.41 0.73 10.98
CA THR A 109 -4.89 -0.17 9.94
C THR A 109 -6.41 -0.39 9.95
N PRO A 110 -7.12 -0.48 11.11
CA PRO A 110 -8.57 -0.56 11.13
C PRO A 110 -9.25 0.67 10.51
N THR A 111 -8.63 1.84 10.62
CA THR A 111 -9.23 3.09 10.09
C THR A 111 -9.34 3.11 8.58
N ILE A 112 -8.49 2.35 7.86
CA ILE A 112 -8.57 2.21 6.39
C ILE A 112 -9.90 1.54 6.00
N ALA A 113 -10.29 0.48 6.68
CA ALA A 113 -11.56 -0.19 6.43
C ALA A 113 -12.75 0.66 6.88
N LEU A 114 -12.63 1.35 8.02
CA LEU A 114 -13.67 2.23 8.54
C LEU A 114 -13.99 3.39 7.59
N THR A 115 -12.98 4.06 7.02
CA THR A 115 -13.21 5.16 6.08
C THR A 115 -13.95 4.70 4.84
N ASN A 116 -13.62 3.52 4.31
CA ASN A 116 -14.34 2.94 3.18
C ASN A 116 -15.79 2.60 3.56
N SER A 117 -16.01 1.97 4.72
CA SER A 117 -17.34 1.61 5.20
C SER A 117 -18.21 2.85 5.45
N ILE A 118 -17.69 3.88 6.13
CA ILE A 118 -18.39 5.15 6.36
C ILE A 118 -18.79 5.77 5.02
N ALA A 119 -17.86 5.85 4.05
CA ALA A 119 -18.14 6.43 2.76
C ALA A 119 -19.27 5.67 2.03
N MET A 120 -19.18 4.35 1.95
CA MET A 120 -20.16 3.51 1.25
C MET A 120 -21.56 3.56 1.89
N GLN A 121 -21.65 3.58 3.23
CA GLN A 121 -22.94 3.63 3.93
C GLN A 121 -23.67 4.97 3.75
N GLN A 122 -22.96 6.06 3.45
CA GLN A 122 -23.53 7.38 3.24
C GLN A 122 -23.91 7.66 1.78
N MET A 123 -23.69 6.70 0.87
CA MET A 123 -23.97 6.82 -0.57
C MET A 123 -25.27 6.12 -0.94
N ASN A 124 -26.01 6.73 -1.90
CA ASN A 124 -27.20 6.09 -2.47
C ASN A 124 -26.84 5.03 -3.51
N ASN A 125 -25.74 5.24 -4.24
CA ASN A 125 -25.22 4.30 -5.24
C ASN A 125 -23.69 4.23 -5.10
N PRO A 126 -23.17 3.38 -4.20
CA PRO A 126 -21.73 3.25 -3.95
C PRO A 126 -20.92 2.95 -5.22
N GLU A 127 -21.43 2.13 -6.14
CA GLU A 127 -20.71 1.76 -7.36
C GLU A 127 -20.39 2.97 -8.25
N LYS A 128 -21.29 3.96 -8.30
CA LYS A 128 -21.10 5.18 -9.10
C LYS A 128 -20.42 6.31 -8.33
N GLU A 129 -20.68 6.42 -7.03
CA GLU A 129 -20.26 7.57 -6.22
C GLU A 129 -18.92 7.33 -5.50
N PHE A 130 -18.60 6.09 -5.08
CA PHE A 130 -17.39 5.77 -4.32
C PHE A 130 -16.09 6.06 -5.07
N PRO A 131 -15.92 5.76 -6.36
CA PRO A 131 -14.69 6.07 -7.08
C PRO A 131 -14.31 7.55 -7.03
N ALA A 132 -15.32 8.45 -7.11
CA ALA A 132 -15.11 9.90 -7.05
C ALA A 132 -14.68 10.40 -5.65
N ILE A 133 -14.91 9.63 -4.61
CA ILE A 133 -14.41 9.90 -3.25
C ILE A 133 -13.04 9.24 -3.06
N ARG A 134 -12.89 8.00 -3.54
CA ARG A 134 -11.67 7.21 -3.34
C ARG A 134 -10.44 7.82 -4.03
N VAL A 135 -10.62 8.52 -5.14
CA VAL A 135 -9.53 9.21 -5.86
C VAL A 135 -8.81 10.24 -4.98
N PHE A 136 -9.49 10.84 -3.98
CA PHE A 136 -8.86 11.75 -3.03
C PHE A 136 -7.78 11.07 -2.19
N GLY A 137 -7.84 9.74 -2.02
CA GLY A 137 -6.77 8.98 -1.40
C GLY A 137 -5.48 9.00 -2.23
N THR A 138 -5.54 8.78 -3.54
CA THR A 138 -4.36 8.86 -4.43
C THR A 138 -3.82 10.30 -4.51
N LEU A 139 -4.72 11.30 -4.60
CA LEU A 139 -4.33 12.71 -4.54
C LEU A 139 -3.60 13.06 -3.24
N ALA A 140 -4.01 12.48 -2.12
CA ALA A 140 -3.36 12.70 -0.82
C ALA A 140 -1.90 12.22 -0.81
N TRP A 141 -1.63 11.05 -1.40
CA TRP A 141 -0.27 10.52 -1.55
C TRP A 141 0.61 11.46 -2.40
N ILE A 142 0.07 11.96 -3.51
CA ILE A 142 0.78 12.92 -4.38
C ILE A 142 1.08 14.20 -3.60
N VAL A 143 0.07 14.76 -2.92
CA VAL A 143 0.22 16.02 -2.18
C VAL A 143 1.22 15.89 -1.03
N VAL A 144 1.10 14.86 -0.19
CA VAL A 144 2.00 14.71 0.96
C VAL A 144 3.43 14.36 0.52
N GLY A 145 3.61 13.53 -0.52
CA GLY A 145 4.92 13.25 -1.07
C GLY A 145 5.61 14.52 -1.58
N ASN A 146 4.87 15.40 -2.26
CA ASN A 146 5.40 16.68 -2.69
C ASN A 146 5.68 17.64 -1.51
N ILE A 147 4.84 17.68 -0.49
CA ILE A 147 5.09 18.49 0.72
C ILE A 147 6.40 18.04 1.38
N VAL A 148 6.56 16.75 1.65
CA VAL A 148 7.76 16.18 2.25
C VAL A 148 9.01 16.48 1.43
N GLY A 149 8.92 16.33 0.09
CA GLY A 149 10.02 16.61 -0.82
C GLY A 149 10.40 18.08 -0.89
N PHE A 150 9.42 19.02 -1.03
CA PHE A 150 9.70 20.44 -1.05
C PHE A 150 10.21 20.98 0.29
N MET A 151 9.74 20.43 1.40
CA MET A 151 10.27 20.74 2.73
C MET A 151 11.65 20.09 3.01
N GLN A 152 12.06 19.15 2.16
CA GLN A 152 13.32 18.40 2.31
C GLN A 152 13.44 17.65 3.65
N VAL A 153 12.33 17.10 4.12
CA VAL A 153 12.24 16.43 5.43
C VAL A 153 12.06 14.91 5.35
N GLY A 154 12.31 14.32 4.18
CA GLY A 154 12.05 12.88 3.94
C GLY A 154 12.86 11.91 4.79
N ASP A 155 13.98 12.34 5.39
CA ASP A 155 14.75 11.57 6.36
C ASP A 155 14.67 12.12 7.78
N GLN A 156 13.76 13.02 8.07
CA GLN A 156 13.62 13.65 9.38
C GLN A 156 12.39 13.13 10.13
N VAL A 157 12.38 13.30 11.43
CA VAL A 157 11.25 12.98 12.30
C VAL A 157 9.97 13.73 11.91
N ALA A 158 10.10 14.80 11.14
CA ALA A 158 9.01 15.63 10.64
C ALA A 158 7.97 14.83 9.83
N ILE A 159 8.35 13.72 9.16
CA ILE A 159 7.39 12.85 8.46
C ILE A 159 6.33 12.28 9.41
N PHE A 160 6.72 11.91 10.63
CA PHE A 160 5.80 11.44 11.67
C PHE A 160 5.03 12.59 12.33
N GLN A 161 5.63 13.78 12.45
CA GLN A 161 4.94 14.98 12.97
C GLN A 161 3.83 15.43 12.01
N ILE A 162 4.08 15.42 10.69
CA ILE A 162 3.07 15.70 9.66
C ILE A 162 1.93 14.67 9.75
N ALA A 163 2.24 13.39 9.87
CA ALA A 163 1.26 12.33 10.05
C ALA A 163 0.46 12.51 11.35
N MET A 164 1.12 12.86 12.45
CA MET A 164 0.51 13.12 13.76
C MET A 164 -0.53 14.25 13.69
N ILE A 165 -0.16 15.38 13.10
CA ILE A 165 -1.06 16.54 12.97
C ILE A 165 -2.25 16.16 12.08
N ALA A 166 -2.02 15.51 10.96
CA ALA A 166 -3.10 15.08 10.07
C ALA A 166 -4.02 14.05 10.73
N SER A 167 -3.46 13.11 11.50
CA SER A 167 -4.22 12.11 12.25
C SER A 167 -5.06 12.75 13.36
N ALA A 168 -4.50 13.71 14.10
CA ALA A 168 -5.25 14.47 15.11
C ALA A 168 -6.42 15.25 14.46
N PHE A 169 -6.16 15.90 13.32
CA PHE A 169 -7.19 16.65 12.61
C PHE A 169 -8.29 15.71 12.08
N LEU A 170 -7.94 14.57 11.47
CA LEU A 170 -8.90 13.56 11.05
C LEU A 170 -9.69 13.01 12.24
N GLY A 171 -9.01 12.78 13.35
CA GLY A 171 -9.63 12.31 14.59
C GLY A 171 -10.73 13.23 15.10
N VAL A 172 -10.43 14.54 15.17
CA VAL A 172 -11.43 15.57 15.56
C VAL A 172 -12.53 15.67 14.51
N MET A 173 -12.18 15.74 13.22
CA MET A 173 -13.14 15.86 12.12
C MET A 173 -14.11 14.66 12.07
N ALA A 174 -13.67 13.48 12.45
CA ALA A 174 -14.49 12.27 12.42
C ALA A 174 -15.75 12.38 13.30
N PHE A 175 -15.72 13.13 14.41
CA PHE A 175 -16.90 13.35 15.26
C PHE A 175 -17.96 14.24 14.62
N PHE A 176 -17.61 14.98 13.57
CA PHE A 176 -18.53 15.83 12.79
C PHE A 176 -19.01 15.15 11.49
N LEU A 177 -18.57 13.93 11.22
CA LEU A 177 -19.09 13.11 10.11
C LEU A 177 -20.52 12.66 10.40
N PRO A 178 -21.31 12.36 9.35
CA PRO A 178 -22.65 11.81 9.53
C PRO A 178 -22.64 10.54 10.37
N ASN A 179 -23.68 10.39 11.20
CA ASN A 179 -23.81 9.22 12.02
C ASN A 179 -23.90 7.95 11.19
N THR A 180 -23.00 7.02 11.44
CA THR A 180 -22.89 5.74 10.74
C THR A 180 -22.99 4.63 11.77
N PRO A 181 -24.25 4.25 12.15
CA PRO A 181 -24.50 3.27 13.20
C PRO A 181 -24.05 1.88 12.77
N PRO A 182 -23.86 0.97 13.73
CA PRO A 182 -23.57 -0.44 13.45
C PRO A 182 -24.61 -1.06 12.51
N THR A 183 -24.15 -1.86 11.56
CA THR A 183 -25.02 -2.47 10.54
C THR A 183 -25.51 -3.86 10.91
N SER A 184 -24.89 -4.52 11.89
CA SER A 184 -25.25 -5.90 12.31
C SER A 184 -25.64 -5.96 13.76
N THR A 185 -26.75 -6.68 14.04
CA THR A 185 -27.23 -6.97 15.39
C THR A 185 -26.70 -8.31 15.96
N GLY A 186 -25.90 -9.05 15.21
CA GLY A 186 -25.36 -10.35 15.58
C GLY A 186 -23.84 -10.44 15.52
N ALA A 187 -23.27 -11.38 16.29
CA ALA A 187 -21.84 -11.65 16.26
C ALA A 187 -21.42 -12.20 14.89
N ALA A 188 -20.60 -11.48 14.13
CA ALA A 188 -19.85 -12.14 13.08
C ALA A 188 -19.05 -13.29 13.72
N SER A 189 -19.28 -14.52 13.26
CA SER A 189 -18.48 -15.65 13.75
C SER A 189 -17.04 -15.44 13.28
N PHE A 190 -16.07 -15.98 14.02
CA PHE A 190 -14.68 -16.00 13.59
C PHE A 190 -14.54 -16.49 12.14
N ALA A 191 -15.33 -17.48 11.75
CA ALA A 191 -15.40 -18.00 10.40
C ALA A 191 -15.83 -16.96 9.36
N GLN A 192 -16.75 -16.06 9.67
CA GLN A 192 -17.18 -14.98 8.78
C GLN A 192 -16.12 -13.89 8.66
N ILE A 193 -15.42 -13.57 9.75
CA ILE A 193 -14.35 -12.56 9.77
C ILE A 193 -13.18 -12.99 8.89
N ILE A 194 -12.76 -14.26 8.92
CA ILE A 194 -11.70 -14.81 8.06
C ILE A 194 -12.18 -15.11 6.64
N GLY A 195 -13.45 -14.88 6.32
CA GLY A 195 -14.00 -15.12 4.99
C GLY A 195 -14.11 -16.59 4.62
N LYS A 196 -14.52 -17.46 5.59
CA LYS A 196 -14.60 -18.92 5.39
C LYS A 196 -15.39 -19.33 4.15
N ASP A 197 -16.47 -18.61 3.83
CA ASP A 197 -17.30 -18.93 2.68
C ASP A 197 -16.56 -18.66 1.35
N ALA A 198 -15.61 -17.73 1.36
CA ALA A 198 -14.76 -17.44 0.19
C ALA A 198 -13.75 -18.57 -0.10
N PHE A 199 -13.48 -19.48 0.84
CA PHE A 199 -12.61 -20.63 0.58
C PHE A 199 -13.16 -21.58 -0.49
N VAL A 200 -14.44 -21.51 -0.80
CA VAL A 200 -15.03 -22.24 -1.93
C VAL A 200 -14.34 -21.87 -3.26
N LEU A 201 -13.81 -20.65 -3.39
CA LEU A 201 -13.10 -20.18 -4.58
C LEU A 201 -11.83 -20.98 -4.88
N PHE A 202 -11.19 -21.57 -3.87
CA PHE A 202 -10.01 -22.42 -4.07
C PHE A 202 -10.29 -23.75 -4.80
N LYS A 203 -11.57 -24.12 -4.99
CA LYS A 203 -11.94 -25.20 -5.89
C LYS A 203 -11.67 -24.85 -7.36
N ASP A 204 -11.60 -23.54 -7.70
CA ASP A 204 -11.14 -23.09 -9.01
C ASP A 204 -9.61 -22.97 -9.02
N ARG A 205 -8.95 -23.80 -9.83
CA ARG A 205 -7.50 -23.81 -9.97
C ARG A 205 -6.95 -22.43 -10.39
N SER A 206 -7.65 -21.71 -11.24
CA SER A 206 -7.19 -20.38 -11.72
C SER A 206 -7.25 -19.36 -10.60
N PHE A 207 -8.28 -19.40 -9.74
CA PHE A 207 -8.33 -18.56 -8.56
C PHE A 207 -7.20 -18.89 -7.58
N SER A 208 -6.93 -20.15 -7.31
CA SER A 208 -5.82 -20.58 -6.45
C SER A 208 -4.46 -20.08 -6.97
N ILE A 209 -4.20 -20.17 -8.28
CA ILE A 209 -2.98 -19.66 -8.90
C ILE A 209 -2.90 -18.12 -8.77
N PHE A 210 -4.01 -17.42 -9.03
CA PHE A 210 -4.06 -15.97 -8.84
C PHE A 210 -3.79 -15.58 -7.38
N PHE A 211 -4.40 -16.27 -6.42
CA PHE A 211 -4.22 -16.03 -5.00
C PHE A 211 -2.76 -16.20 -4.55
N ILE A 212 -2.13 -17.30 -4.93
CA ILE A 212 -0.70 -17.57 -4.65
C ILE A 212 0.18 -16.50 -5.33
N SER A 213 -0.10 -16.18 -6.59
CA SER A 213 0.63 -15.14 -7.32
C SER A 213 0.50 -13.77 -6.64
N SER A 214 -0.68 -13.47 -6.06
CA SER A 214 -0.93 -12.23 -5.32
C SER A 214 -0.12 -12.13 -4.03
N ILE A 215 0.06 -13.23 -3.30
CA ILE A 215 0.96 -13.29 -2.14
C ILE A 215 2.40 -13.05 -2.60
N LEU A 216 2.86 -13.80 -3.60
CA LEU A 216 4.25 -13.80 -4.04
C LEU A 216 4.67 -12.46 -4.65
N ILE A 217 3.80 -11.77 -5.40
CA ILE A 217 4.13 -10.47 -6.00
C ILE A 217 4.19 -9.34 -4.96
N CYS A 218 3.58 -9.53 -3.79
CA CYS A 218 3.73 -8.59 -2.70
C CYS A 218 5.14 -8.60 -2.09
N ILE A 219 5.94 -9.65 -2.31
CA ILE A 219 7.35 -9.66 -1.91
C ILE A 219 8.12 -8.59 -2.72
N PRO A 220 8.13 -8.57 -4.06
CA PRO A 220 8.64 -7.45 -4.85
C PRO A 220 8.06 -6.08 -4.48
N LEU A 221 6.76 -6.00 -4.22
CA LEU A 221 6.11 -4.75 -3.79
C LEU A 221 6.70 -4.20 -2.49
N SER A 222 7.03 -5.08 -1.53
CA SER A 222 7.68 -4.69 -0.29
C SER A 222 9.07 -4.09 -0.52
N PHE A 223 9.87 -4.66 -1.43
CA PHE A 223 11.17 -4.08 -1.81
C PHE A 223 11.01 -2.65 -2.31
N TYR A 224 9.98 -2.39 -3.13
CA TYR A 224 9.74 -1.04 -3.62
C TYR A 224 9.43 -0.06 -2.49
N TYR A 225 8.47 -0.37 -1.64
CA TYR A 225 8.11 0.54 -0.54
C TYR A 225 9.25 0.73 0.46
N THR A 226 10.05 -0.30 0.69
CA THR A 226 11.14 -0.24 1.66
C THR A 226 12.37 0.46 1.09
N TRP A 227 12.77 0.18 -0.16
CA TRP A 227 14.09 0.55 -0.65
C TRP A 227 14.13 1.52 -1.83
N ALA A 228 12.98 1.89 -2.45
CA ALA A 228 13.03 2.78 -3.59
C ALA A 228 13.59 4.17 -3.24
N ASN A 229 13.17 4.77 -2.12
CA ASN A 229 13.67 6.08 -1.71
C ASN A 229 15.17 6.04 -1.34
N PRO A 230 15.66 5.15 -0.46
CA PRO A 230 17.09 5.04 -0.18
C PRO A 230 17.94 4.76 -1.41
N SER A 231 17.55 3.82 -2.27
CA SER A 231 18.33 3.47 -3.46
C SER A 231 18.43 4.61 -4.47
N LEU A 232 17.32 5.33 -4.69
CA LEU A 232 17.34 6.54 -5.52
C LEU A 232 18.23 7.63 -4.91
N THR A 233 18.14 7.84 -3.60
CA THR A 233 18.99 8.80 -2.89
C THR A 233 20.47 8.47 -3.09
N ASP A 234 20.85 7.20 -2.94
CA ASP A 234 22.24 6.76 -3.10
C ASP A 234 22.70 6.85 -4.58
N ALA A 235 21.81 6.54 -5.54
CA ALA A 235 22.13 6.71 -6.97
C ALA A 235 22.42 8.20 -7.32
N TYR A 236 21.64 9.14 -6.76
CA TYR A 236 21.90 10.56 -6.95
C TYR A 236 23.15 11.04 -6.21
N LYS A 237 23.42 10.57 -4.99
CA LYS A 237 24.68 10.85 -4.27
C LYS A 237 25.90 10.37 -5.06
N ALA A 238 25.83 9.18 -5.64
CA ALA A 238 26.92 8.63 -6.43
C ALA A 238 27.18 9.45 -7.71
N ALA A 239 26.12 9.94 -8.38
CA ALA A 239 26.24 10.74 -9.58
C ALA A 239 26.67 12.21 -9.28
N PHE A 240 26.27 12.75 -8.13
CA PHE A 240 26.47 14.15 -7.75
C PHE A 240 27.04 14.28 -6.32
N PRO A 241 28.30 13.86 -6.07
CA PRO A 241 28.85 13.75 -4.72
C PRO A 241 28.93 15.07 -3.96
N SER A 242 28.99 16.19 -4.66
CA SER A 242 29.11 17.54 -4.06
C SER A 242 27.76 18.23 -3.82
N ALA A 243 26.65 17.61 -4.24
CA ALA A 243 25.32 18.19 -4.09
C ALA A 243 24.71 17.83 -2.72
N ASP A 244 23.85 18.71 -2.19
CA ASP A 244 23.07 18.40 -1.00
C ASP A 244 22.06 17.27 -1.33
N PRO A 245 22.13 16.13 -0.64
CA PRO A 245 21.24 15.00 -0.89
C PRO A 245 19.75 15.34 -0.73
N ASN A 246 19.40 16.28 0.14
CA ASN A 246 18.02 16.72 0.32
C ASN A 246 17.50 17.51 -0.88
N GLY A 247 18.36 18.21 -1.60
CA GLY A 247 18.04 18.92 -2.84
C GLY A 247 17.68 18.02 -4.02
N PHE A 248 17.88 16.71 -3.92
CA PHE A 248 17.48 15.76 -4.98
C PHE A 248 15.96 15.58 -5.08
N ASN A 249 15.20 15.92 -4.06
CA ASN A 249 13.73 15.87 -4.06
C ASN A 249 13.20 14.49 -4.52
N ILE A 250 13.73 13.41 -3.96
CA ILE A 250 13.39 12.03 -4.36
C ILE A 250 11.90 11.76 -4.13
N GLU A 251 11.31 12.28 -3.08
CA GLU A 251 9.90 12.14 -2.73
C GLU A 251 8.99 12.73 -3.83
N ASN A 252 9.37 13.89 -4.39
CA ASN A 252 8.65 14.49 -5.52
C ASN A 252 8.77 13.62 -6.78
N LYS A 253 9.95 13.06 -7.06
CA LYS A 253 10.14 12.15 -8.20
C LYS A 253 9.30 10.88 -8.01
N MET A 254 9.25 10.31 -6.81
CA MET A 254 8.45 9.12 -6.52
C MET A 254 6.95 9.37 -6.65
N SER A 255 6.46 10.59 -6.39
CA SER A 255 5.04 10.94 -6.55
C SER A 255 4.56 10.85 -8.01
N LEU A 256 5.47 10.85 -9.00
CA LEU A 256 5.14 10.57 -10.40
C LEU A 256 4.61 9.14 -10.59
N GLY A 257 4.99 8.21 -9.71
CA GLY A 257 4.45 6.85 -9.71
C GLY A 257 2.95 6.84 -9.41
N GLN A 258 2.49 7.58 -8.41
CA GLN A 258 1.08 7.71 -8.09
C GLN A 258 0.32 8.50 -9.18
N ALA A 259 0.96 9.49 -9.80
CA ALA A 259 0.36 10.19 -10.94
C ALA A 259 0.17 9.23 -12.14
N SER A 260 1.12 8.34 -12.40
CA SER A 260 1.00 7.32 -13.44
C SER A 260 -0.14 6.32 -13.13
N GLU A 261 -0.34 5.95 -11.87
CA GLU A 261 -1.45 5.09 -11.43
C GLU A 261 -2.80 5.70 -11.84
N VAL A 262 -3.01 7.00 -11.62
CA VAL A 262 -4.24 7.67 -12.06
C VAL A 262 -4.46 7.52 -13.58
N ILE A 263 -3.38 7.68 -14.37
CA ILE A 263 -3.46 7.57 -15.83
C ILE A 263 -3.80 6.13 -16.26
N PHE A 264 -3.11 5.14 -15.72
CA PHE A 264 -3.31 3.73 -16.10
C PHE A 264 -4.65 3.19 -15.59
N MET A 265 -5.13 3.66 -14.46
CA MET A 265 -6.49 3.35 -13.97
C MET A 265 -7.57 3.85 -14.94
N LEU A 266 -7.40 5.05 -15.53
CA LEU A 266 -8.31 5.56 -16.56
C LEU A 266 -8.23 4.78 -17.88
N LEU A 267 -7.07 4.21 -18.20
CA LEU A 267 -6.86 3.38 -19.39
C LEU A 267 -7.32 1.93 -19.21
N LEU A 268 -7.56 1.48 -17.98
CA LEU A 268 -7.87 0.09 -17.66
C LEU A 268 -9.13 -0.44 -18.39
N PRO A 269 -10.25 0.30 -18.51
CA PRO A 269 -11.41 -0.18 -19.26
C PRO A 269 -11.12 -0.48 -20.73
N PHE A 270 -10.29 0.34 -21.38
CA PHE A 270 -9.84 0.12 -22.77
C PHE A 270 -8.93 -1.12 -22.87
N ALA A 271 -8.05 -1.29 -21.90
CA ALA A 271 -7.18 -2.45 -21.82
C ALA A 271 -8.01 -3.75 -21.66
N PHE A 272 -9.07 -3.75 -20.82
CA PHE A 272 -9.97 -4.89 -20.66
C PHE A 272 -10.66 -5.29 -21.95
N GLN A 273 -11.18 -4.32 -22.69
CA GLN A 273 -11.87 -4.59 -23.98
C GLN A 273 -10.91 -5.20 -25.00
N LYS A 274 -9.64 -4.75 -25.04
CA LYS A 274 -8.67 -5.17 -26.04
C LYS A 274 -7.95 -6.47 -25.69
N PHE A 275 -7.55 -6.66 -24.43
CA PHE A 275 -6.63 -7.72 -24.02
C PHE A 275 -7.28 -8.82 -23.16
N GLY A 276 -8.33 -8.50 -22.43
CA GLY A 276 -8.93 -9.40 -21.44
C GLY A 276 -8.06 -9.56 -20.17
N ILE A 277 -8.65 -10.13 -19.13
CA ILE A 277 -8.07 -10.18 -17.77
C ILE A 277 -6.68 -10.84 -17.74
N LYS A 278 -6.53 -12.03 -18.35
CA LYS A 278 -5.25 -12.79 -18.31
C LYS A 278 -4.09 -11.99 -18.88
N LYS A 279 -4.25 -11.36 -20.03
CA LYS A 279 -3.17 -10.62 -20.68
C LYS A 279 -2.81 -9.35 -19.90
N ILE A 280 -3.80 -8.67 -19.29
CA ILE A 280 -3.57 -7.50 -18.45
C ILE A 280 -2.73 -7.89 -17.23
N LEU A 281 -3.10 -8.95 -16.53
CA LEU A 281 -2.33 -9.47 -15.39
C LEU A 281 -0.89 -9.84 -15.78
N ILE A 282 -0.69 -10.46 -16.97
CA ILE A 282 0.64 -10.78 -17.51
C ILE A 282 1.44 -9.49 -17.79
N ILE A 283 0.82 -8.47 -18.40
CA ILE A 283 1.48 -7.18 -18.66
C ILE A 283 1.89 -6.52 -17.34
N GLY A 284 1.03 -6.55 -16.33
CA GLY A 284 1.37 -6.08 -14.98
C GLY A 284 2.58 -6.79 -14.39
N LEU A 285 2.64 -8.13 -14.48
CA LEU A 285 3.78 -8.92 -14.00
C LEU A 285 5.07 -8.64 -14.79
N LEU A 286 5.00 -8.47 -16.12
CA LEU A 286 6.13 -8.05 -16.95
C LEU A 286 6.64 -6.66 -16.55
N ALA A 287 5.73 -5.73 -16.28
CA ALA A 287 6.09 -4.38 -15.84
C ALA A 287 6.84 -4.43 -14.49
N TRP A 288 6.48 -5.31 -13.56
CA TRP A 288 7.23 -5.53 -12.33
C TRP A 288 8.69 -5.93 -12.58
N ILE A 289 8.93 -6.88 -13.50
CA ILE A 289 10.28 -7.35 -13.83
C ILE A 289 11.11 -6.20 -14.42
N ILE A 290 10.57 -5.53 -15.44
CA ILE A 290 11.25 -4.42 -16.13
C ILE A 290 11.58 -3.30 -15.13
N ARG A 291 10.64 -2.96 -14.26
CA ARG A 291 10.79 -1.93 -13.24
C ARG A 291 11.98 -2.20 -12.32
N PHE A 292 12.11 -3.42 -11.80
CA PHE A 292 13.20 -3.75 -10.88
C PHE A 292 14.55 -3.87 -11.59
N VAL A 293 14.57 -4.36 -12.83
CA VAL A 293 15.78 -4.31 -13.66
C VAL A 293 16.22 -2.85 -13.88
N PHE A 294 15.28 -1.94 -14.14
CA PHE A 294 15.58 -0.52 -14.32
C PHE A 294 16.07 0.16 -13.04
N PHE A 295 15.53 -0.20 -11.87
CA PHE A 295 16.08 0.26 -10.59
C PHE A 295 17.48 -0.30 -10.33
N GLY A 296 17.75 -1.52 -10.75
CA GLY A 296 19.06 -2.18 -10.53
C GLY A 296 20.19 -1.62 -11.39
N TYR A 297 19.89 -1.22 -12.64
CA TYR A 297 20.90 -0.76 -13.61
C TYR A 297 20.81 0.74 -13.91
N GLY A 298 19.78 1.43 -13.46
CA GLY A 298 19.62 2.87 -13.64
C GLY A 298 20.61 3.67 -12.78
N THR A 299 21.20 4.71 -13.35
CA THR A 299 22.04 5.69 -12.66
C THR A 299 21.42 7.08 -12.77
N ALA A 300 21.75 8.00 -11.87
CA ALA A 300 21.16 9.33 -11.88
C ALA A 300 21.78 10.29 -12.91
N ASP A 301 22.81 9.84 -13.62
CA ASP A 301 23.48 10.55 -14.72
C ASP A 301 23.17 9.94 -16.09
N ALA A 302 23.98 8.99 -16.54
CA ALA A 302 23.93 8.44 -17.90
C ALA A 302 22.64 7.68 -18.22
N SER A 303 22.03 7.01 -17.24
CA SER A 303 20.82 6.21 -17.45
C SER A 303 19.64 6.63 -16.55
N VAL A 304 19.56 7.91 -16.22
CA VAL A 304 18.48 8.48 -15.37
C VAL A 304 17.08 8.18 -15.93
N TRP A 305 16.93 8.03 -17.24
CA TRP A 305 15.68 7.63 -17.87
C TRP A 305 15.15 6.26 -17.35
N MET A 306 16.07 5.33 -17.01
CA MET A 306 15.66 4.03 -16.43
C MET A 306 15.01 4.22 -15.06
N LEU A 307 15.56 5.12 -14.23
CA LEU A 307 14.99 5.43 -12.91
C LEU A 307 13.59 6.06 -13.04
N TYR A 308 13.42 7.03 -13.95
CA TYR A 308 12.10 7.61 -14.20
C TYR A 308 11.12 6.59 -14.81
N ALA A 309 11.56 5.76 -15.74
CA ALA A 309 10.74 4.69 -16.29
C ALA A 309 10.32 3.69 -15.19
N ALA A 310 11.23 3.32 -14.29
CA ALA A 310 10.92 2.46 -13.15
C ALA A 310 9.89 3.08 -12.21
N ILE A 311 9.95 4.40 -11.98
CA ILE A 311 8.94 5.13 -11.20
C ILE A 311 7.59 5.12 -11.93
N LEU A 312 7.55 5.48 -13.21
CA LEU A 312 6.32 5.58 -14.00
C LEU A 312 5.65 4.21 -14.27
N LEU A 313 6.42 3.14 -14.33
CA LEU A 313 5.87 1.78 -14.42
C LEU A 313 5.03 1.38 -13.20
N HIS A 314 5.04 2.18 -12.11
CA HIS A 314 4.22 1.92 -10.93
C HIS A 314 2.74 1.76 -11.26
N GLY A 315 2.18 2.65 -12.06
CA GLY A 315 0.77 2.57 -12.46
C GLY A 315 0.45 1.27 -13.20
N VAL A 316 1.28 0.87 -14.18
CA VAL A 316 1.09 -0.40 -14.89
C VAL A 316 1.18 -1.59 -13.92
N CYS A 317 2.21 -1.61 -13.08
CA CYS A 317 2.41 -2.69 -12.10
C CYS A 317 1.20 -2.84 -11.18
N PHE A 318 0.73 -1.72 -10.62
CA PHE A 318 -0.29 -1.70 -9.59
C PHE A 318 -1.68 -1.94 -10.19
N ASP A 319 -2.08 -1.17 -11.19
CA ASP A 319 -3.43 -1.25 -11.75
C ASP A 319 -3.67 -2.54 -12.54
N PHE A 320 -2.68 -2.94 -13.35
CA PHE A 320 -2.85 -4.13 -14.20
C PHE A 320 -2.75 -5.43 -13.42
N PHE A 321 -2.16 -5.43 -12.21
CA PHE A 321 -2.17 -6.62 -11.38
C PHE A 321 -3.18 -6.52 -10.23
N PHE A 322 -3.07 -5.51 -9.36
CA PHE A 322 -3.90 -5.46 -8.15
C PHE A 322 -5.33 -5.01 -8.44
N VAL A 323 -5.55 -3.91 -9.18
CA VAL A 323 -6.92 -3.45 -9.49
C VAL A 323 -7.63 -4.46 -10.38
N THR A 324 -6.94 -4.98 -11.41
CA THR A 324 -7.48 -6.07 -12.25
C THR A 324 -7.78 -7.33 -11.43
N GLY A 325 -6.91 -7.64 -10.46
CA GLY A 325 -7.10 -8.78 -9.56
C GLY A 325 -8.31 -8.65 -8.64
N GLN A 326 -8.60 -7.42 -8.16
CA GLN A 326 -9.83 -7.15 -7.42
C GLN A 326 -11.07 -7.37 -8.28
N ILE A 327 -11.07 -6.87 -9.52
CA ILE A 327 -12.17 -7.08 -10.48
C ILE A 327 -12.33 -8.58 -10.79
N TYR A 328 -11.22 -9.30 -11.00
CA TYR A 328 -11.26 -10.75 -11.21
C TYR A 328 -11.86 -11.49 -10.02
N THR A 329 -11.47 -11.11 -8.80
CA THR A 329 -11.99 -11.69 -7.54
C THR A 329 -13.48 -11.46 -7.41
N ASP A 330 -13.96 -10.24 -7.66
CA ASP A 330 -15.38 -9.90 -7.62
C ASP A 330 -16.20 -10.74 -8.58
N ASN A 331 -15.72 -10.85 -9.83
CA ASN A 331 -16.38 -11.65 -10.86
C ASN A 331 -16.43 -13.14 -10.52
N LYS A 332 -15.43 -13.66 -9.82
CA LYS A 332 -15.38 -15.08 -9.40
C LYS A 332 -16.24 -15.36 -8.16
N ALA A 333 -16.28 -14.42 -7.24
CA ALA A 333 -17.01 -14.56 -5.98
C ALA A 333 -18.54 -14.42 -6.16
N GLY A 334 -18.96 -13.55 -7.07
CA GLY A 334 -20.38 -13.17 -7.20
C GLY A 334 -20.86 -12.40 -5.97
N GLU A 335 -22.11 -11.91 -6.01
CA GLU A 335 -22.65 -10.97 -5.02
C GLU A 335 -22.65 -11.50 -3.58
N LYS A 336 -22.83 -12.80 -3.38
CA LYS A 336 -23.04 -13.39 -2.03
C LYS A 336 -21.76 -13.38 -1.16
N ILE A 337 -20.58 -13.58 -1.77
CA ILE A 337 -19.32 -13.71 -1.02
C ILE A 337 -18.25 -12.69 -1.47
N LYS A 338 -18.62 -11.68 -2.25
CA LYS A 338 -17.75 -10.65 -2.80
C LYS A 338 -16.88 -9.98 -1.71
N SER A 339 -17.50 -9.48 -0.65
CA SER A 339 -16.78 -8.80 0.44
C SER A 339 -15.81 -9.74 1.16
N GLN A 340 -16.20 -11.00 1.39
CA GLN A 340 -15.33 -11.99 2.02
C GLN A 340 -14.14 -12.35 1.12
N ALA A 341 -14.36 -12.45 -0.19
CA ALA A 341 -13.31 -12.73 -1.16
C ALA A 341 -12.30 -11.57 -1.26
N GLN A 342 -12.76 -10.32 -1.25
CA GLN A 342 -11.88 -9.15 -1.21
C GLN A 342 -11.10 -9.07 0.11
N GLY A 343 -11.74 -9.38 1.23
CA GLY A 343 -11.07 -9.49 2.53
C GLY A 343 -9.96 -10.54 2.54
N LEU A 344 -10.22 -11.70 1.93
CA LEU A 344 -9.26 -12.79 1.79
C LEU A 344 -8.05 -12.39 0.91
N ILE A 345 -8.29 -11.68 -0.20
CA ILE A 345 -7.21 -11.14 -1.06
C ILE A 345 -6.41 -10.06 -0.31
N SER A 346 -7.07 -9.17 0.43
CA SER A 346 -6.38 -8.14 1.23
C SER A 346 -5.51 -8.75 2.32
N LEU A 347 -6.01 -9.80 3.01
CA LEU A 347 -5.23 -10.56 3.98
C LEU A 347 -4.01 -11.23 3.33
N ALA A 348 -4.19 -11.84 2.15
CA ALA A 348 -3.12 -12.50 1.41
C ALA A 348 -2.04 -11.50 0.97
N THR A 349 -2.45 -10.35 0.45
CA THR A 349 -1.54 -9.33 -0.12
C THR A 349 -0.91 -8.47 0.97
N TYR A 350 -1.68 -7.54 1.56
CA TYR A 350 -1.17 -6.56 2.54
C TYR A 350 -0.83 -7.19 3.89
N GLY A 351 -1.48 -8.31 4.26
CA GLY A 351 -1.11 -9.09 5.43
C GLY A 351 0.09 -10.00 5.16
N VAL A 352 -0.15 -11.20 4.62
CA VAL A 352 0.86 -12.26 4.52
C VAL A 352 1.97 -11.92 3.54
N GLY A 353 1.62 -11.49 2.33
CA GLY A 353 2.60 -11.23 1.27
C GLY A 353 3.56 -10.09 1.61
N MET A 354 3.03 -8.96 2.09
CA MET A 354 3.85 -7.81 2.51
C MET A 354 4.65 -8.12 3.77
N PHE A 355 4.12 -8.90 4.72
CA PHE A 355 4.88 -9.34 5.89
C PHE A 355 6.13 -10.12 5.49
N ILE A 356 5.96 -11.18 4.72
CA ILE A 356 7.07 -12.01 4.21
C ILE A 356 8.03 -11.14 3.40
N GLY A 357 7.49 -10.29 2.53
CA GLY A 357 8.27 -9.42 1.66
C GLY A 357 9.12 -8.40 2.41
N SER A 358 8.59 -7.78 3.46
CA SER A 358 9.32 -6.79 4.26
C SER A 358 10.52 -7.41 4.99
N ILE A 359 10.33 -8.60 5.57
CA ILE A 359 11.43 -9.34 6.22
C ILE A 359 12.50 -9.76 5.20
N ILE A 360 12.10 -10.28 4.03
CA ILE A 360 13.04 -10.66 2.99
C ILE A 360 13.78 -9.41 2.46
N ALA A 361 13.08 -8.31 2.21
CA ALA A 361 13.67 -7.07 1.72
C ALA A 361 14.73 -6.51 2.66
N GLY A 362 14.47 -6.56 3.98
CA GLY A 362 15.44 -6.17 5.00
C GLY A 362 16.72 -7.01 4.96
N LYS A 363 16.58 -8.34 5.02
CA LYS A 363 17.69 -9.28 4.98
C LYS A 363 18.51 -9.19 3.70
N VAL A 364 17.84 -9.10 2.54
CA VAL A 364 18.52 -8.98 1.25
C VAL A 364 19.37 -7.73 1.19
N LYS A 365 18.88 -6.59 1.69
CA LYS A 365 19.66 -5.36 1.74
C LYS A 365 20.93 -5.55 2.59
N ASP A 366 20.82 -6.19 3.77
CA ASP A 366 21.98 -6.42 4.64
C ASP A 366 23.00 -7.38 4.02
N ILE A 367 22.55 -8.44 3.32
CA ILE A 367 23.45 -9.38 2.60
C ILE A 367 24.27 -8.64 1.54
N TYR A 368 23.68 -7.66 0.84
CA TYR A 368 24.36 -6.89 -0.22
C TYR A 368 24.92 -5.55 0.25
N THR A 369 25.08 -5.35 1.56
CA THR A 369 25.73 -4.18 2.17
C THR A 369 27.05 -4.63 2.80
N ALA A 370 28.18 -4.02 2.40
CA ALA A 370 29.51 -4.37 2.90
C ALA A 370 30.44 -3.15 2.92
N GLY A 371 31.55 -3.29 3.65
CA GLY A 371 32.60 -2.27 3.72
C GLY A 371 32.47 -1.33 4.92
N ASP A 372 33.47 -0.42 5.03
CA ASP A 372 33.51 0.67 6.01
C ASP A 372 34.04 1.94 5.29
N PRO A 373 33.20 2.96 5.03
CA PRO A 373 31.75 2.99 5.32
C PRO A 373 30.98 1.97 4.51
N SER A 374 29.86 1.47 5.07
CA SER A 374 29.07 0.43 4.44
C SER A 374 28.40 0.92 3.14
N ILE A 375 28.61 0.17 2.06
CA ILE A 375 28.06 0.46 0.73
C ILE A 375 27.09 -0.66 0.34
N THR A 376 25.89 -0.30 -0.09
CA THR A 376 24.88 -1.24 -0.57
C THR A 376 25.02 -1.45 -2.08
N ASN A 377 25.12 -2.72 -2.51
CA ASN A 377 25.04 -3.08 -3.91
C ASN A 377 23.56 -3.12 -4.36
N TRP A 378 23.04 -1.98 -4.76
CA TRP A 378 21.63 -1.82 -5.15
C TRP A 378 21.25 -2.66 -6.37
N THR A 379 22.17 -2.90 -7.31
CA THR A 379 21.92 -3.78 -8.45
C THR A 379 21.49 -5.17 -7.98
N ASN A 380 22.28 -5.78 -7.09
CA ASN A 380 21.96 -7.10 -6.57
C ASN A 380 20.69 -7.10 -5.71
N VAL A 381 20.47 -6.06 -4.90
CA VAL A 381 19.23 -5.91 -4.12
C VAL A 381 18.00 -5.91 -5.03
N TRP A 382 18.03 -5.18 -6.16
CA TRP A 382 16.89 -5.09 -7.07
C TRP A 382 16.72 -6.30 -8.00
N LEU A 383 17.78 -7.05 -8.28
CA LEU A 383 17.68 -8.29 -9.06
C LEU A 383 16.94 -9.41 -8.31
N VAL A 384 16.93 -9.40 -6.98
CA VAL A 384 16.15 -10.38 -6.19
C VAL A 384 14.65 -10.26 -6.46
N PRO A 385 14.00 -9.08 -6.25
CA PRO A 385 12.57 -8.94 -6.57
C PRO A 385 12.28 -9.10 -8.05
N ALA A 386 13.20 -8.76 -8.98
CA ALA A 386 13.05 -9.04 -10.40
C ALA A 386 12.97 -10.56 -10.67
N GLY A 387 13.84 -11.34 -10.02
CA GLY A 387 13.83 -12.80 -10.10
C GLY A 387 12.55 -13.41 -9.55
N ILE A 388 12.09 -12.93 -8.38
CA ILE A 388 10.82 -13.38 -7.78
C ILE A 388 9.64 -13.05 -8.72
N ALA A 389 9.57 -11.82 -9.25
CA ALA A 389 8.51 -11.45 -10.20
C ALA A 389 8.55 -12.31 -11.48
N THR A 390 9.74 -12.71 -11.95
CA THR A 390 9.90 -13.62 -13.09
C THR A 390 9.34 -15.00 -12.77
N LEU A 391 9.63 -15.56 -11.59
CA LEU A 391 9.07 -16.83 -11.16
C LEU A 391 7.53 -16.76 -11.05
N VAL A 392 6.99 -15.68 -10.53
CA VAL A 392 5.52 -15.46 -10.46
C VAL A 392 4.92 -15.38 -11.86
N LEU A 393 5.57 -14.68 -12.79
CA LEU A 393 5.12 -14.59 -14.19
C LEU A 393 5.09 -15.98 -14.85
N LEU A 394 6.14 -16.77 -14.69
CA LEU A 394 6.21 -18.13 -15.25
C LEU A 394 5.11 -19.03 -14.66
N LEU A 395 4.94 -19.01 -13.33
CA LEU A 395 3.85 -19.73 -12.65
C LEU A 395 2.48 -19.32 -13.21
N PHE A 396 2.28 -18.02 -13.40
CA PHE A 396 1.02 -17.48 -13.89
C PHE A 396 0.75 -17.89 -15.35
N ILE A 397 1.73 -17.76 -16.24
CA ILE A 397 1.59 -18.11 -17.67
C ILE A 397 1.25 -19.60 -17.83
N LEU A 398 1.96 -20.47 -17.08
CA LEU A 398 1.85 -21.93 -17.20
C LEU A 398 0.54 -22.47 -16.62
N PHE A 399 0.08 -21.92 -15.51
CA PHE A 399 -0.99 -22.53 -14.74
C PHE A 399 -2.29 -21.74 -14.67
N PHE A 400 -2.28 -20.42 -14.90
CA PHE A 400 -3.50 -19.63 -14.92
C PHE A 400 -4.24 -19.81 -16.25
N LYS A 401 -5.47 -20.31 -16.18
CA LYS A 401 -6.34 -20.49 -17.34
C LYS A 401 -7.53 -19.56 -17.24
N ASP A 402 -7.61 -18.59 -18.15
CA ASP A 402 -8.78 -17.74 -18.29
C ASP A 402 -9.90 -18.54 -18.99
N LYS A 403 -10.89 -18.97 -18.22
CA LYS A 403 -12.17 -19.34 -18.80
C LYS A 403 -12.89 -18.03 -19.08
N LYS A 404 -13.13 -17.67 -20.34
CA LYS A 404 -13.93 -16.52 -20.75
C LYS A 404 -15.17 -16.46 -19.85
N ILE A 405 -15.25 -15.46 -19.00
CA ILE A 405 -16.48 -15.14 -18.28
C ILE A 405 -17.44 -14.67 -19.39
N GLN A 406 -18.43 -15.48 -19.72
CA GLN A 406 -19.50 -15.03 -20.60
C GLN A 406 -20.18 -13.85 -19.89
N PRO A 407 -20.41 -12.72 -20.58
CA PRO A 407 -21.22 -11.66 -20.00
C PRO A 407 -22.57 -12.29 -19.65
N THR A 408 -22.95 -12.20 -18.39
CA THR A 408 -24.31 -12.46 -17.96
C THR A 408 -25.19 -11.47 -18.69
N ASN A 409 -25.94 -11.94 -19.69
CA ASN A 409 -27.00 -11.18 -20.30
C ASN A 409 -28.01 -10.80 -19.20
N SER A 410 -27.94 -9.56 -18.75
CA SER A 410 -28.94 -8.90 -17.90
C SER A 410 -29.80 -8.03 -18.76
#